data_e713758a5988b661dd991ac3e10d6004
#
_entry.id   e713758a5988b661dd991ac3e10d6004
#
_cell.length_a   1.000
_cell.length_b   1.000
_cell.length_c   1.000
_cell.angle_alpha   90.00
_cell.angle_beta   90.00
_cell.angle_gamma   90.00
#
_symmetry.space_group_name_H-M   'P 1'
#
loop_
_entity.id
_entity.type
_entity.pdbx_description
1 polymer ?
#
loop_
_entity_poly.entity_id
_entity_poly.type
_entity_poly.pdbx_seq_one_letter_code
_entity_poly.pdbx_strand_id
1 'polypeptide(L)'
;SFYQLSPDANALMKKAIHELVDWQRKDGTLYSPVPSGTWNKELPAQMLSSISTYGFWYYYRHTGDAETMAYVYPAVRKYLSVWTLDEDGLTVGRKGEWSWGDWGTQIDLRLLLAAWHYLALESAINMAELTGNEADIPGYESIRESIFKAFNGFWNGYAYRHPTYQGATDDRVQAMAVLSGLADASKYDQIFNLFKKQQYASPYMEKYVLEALVKMGHGDFAMERFKKRFGPM
;
A
#
# COMPACT_ATOMS: atom_id res chain seq x y z
N SER A 1 -0.87 -13.18 10.35
CA SER A 1 -1.23 -13.48 8.97
C SER A 1 -1.77 -14.88 8.85
N PHE A 2 -2.74 -15.14 7.98
CA PHE A 2 -3.36 -16.45 7.77
C PHE A 2 -2.35 -17.53 7.39
N TYR A 3 -1.26 -17.18 6.70
CA TYR A 3 -0.22 -18.11 6.25
C TYR A 3 0.46 -18.90 7.38
N GLN A 4 0.46 -18.37 8.59
CA GLN A 4 1.06 -19.01 9.75
C GLN A 4 0.07 -19.89 10.52
N LEU A 5 -1.23 -19.83 10.20
CA LEU A 5 -2.29 -20.49 10.95
C LEU A 5 -2.73 -21.81 10.32
N SER A 6 -2.63 -21.94 8.99
CA SER A 6 -3.03 -23.15 8.28
C SER A 6 -2.36 -23.25 6.91
N PRO A 7 -1.82 -24.42 6.51
CA PRO A 7 -1.37 -24.67 5.14
C PRO A 7 -2.48 -24.47 4.08
N ASP A 8 -3.72 -24.74 4.44
CA ASP A 8 -4.88 -24.57 3.55
C ASP A 8 -5.15 -23.09 3.22
N ALA A 9 -4.71 -22.17 4.07
CA ALA A 9 -4.80 -20.73 3.79
C ALA A 9 -4.03 -20.34 2.53
N ASN A 10 -2.94 -21.03 2.19
CA ASN A 10 -2.17 -20.78 0.98
C ASN A 10 -2.99 -21.05 -0.28
N ALA A 11 -3.78 -22.14 -0.31
CA ALA A 11 -4.64 -22.47 -1.42
C ALA A 11 -5.76 -21.41 -1.61
N LEU A 12 -6.33 -20.94 -0.51
CA LEU A 12 -7.35 -19.88 -0.53
C LEU A 12 -6.74 -18.56 -1.05
N MET A 13 -5.54 -18.20 -0.59
CA MET A 13 -4.86 -16.98 -1.03
C MET A 13 -4.43 -17.07 -2.50
N LYS A 14 -3.92 -18.22 -2.95
CA LYS A 14 -3.63 -18.47 -4.37
C LYS A 14 -4.89 -18.25 -5.21
N LYS A 15 -6.01 -18.85 -4.81
CA LYS A 15 -7.30 -18.67 -5.50
C LYS A 15 -7.69 -17.18 -5.55
N ALA A 16 -7.63 -16.46 -4.44
CA ALA A 16 -8.00 -15.05 -4.39
C ALA A 16 -7.11 -14.17 -5.29
N ILE A 17 -5.83 -14.47 -5.38
CA ILE A 17 -4.87 -13.78 -6.27
C ILE A 17 -5.23 -14.03 -7.74
N HIS A 18 -5.48 -15.30 -8.12
CA HIS A 18 -5.88 -15.66 -9.48
C HIS A 18 -7.21 -15.00 -9.84
N GLU A 19 -8.24 -15.12 -8.99
CA GLU A 19 -9.54 -14.48 -9.21
C GLU A 19 -9.39 -12.97 -9.47
N LEU A 20 -8.56 -12.27 -8.70
CA LEU A 20 -8.39 -10.83 -8.87
C LEU A 20 -7.85 -10.48 -10.27
N VAL A 21 -6.90 -11.24 -10.80
CA VAL A 21 -6.32 -10.97 -12.12
C VAL A 21 -7.16 -11.51 -13.27
N ASP A 22 -7.85 -12.64 -13.09
CA ASP A 22 -8.73 -13.24 -14.10
C ASP A 22 -9.92 -12.33 -14.43
N TRP A 23 -10.36 -11.55 -13.46
CA TRP A 23 -11.42 -10.57 -13.62
C TRP A 23 -10.93 -9.17 -14.02
N GLN A 24 -9.64 -9.03 -14.37
CA GLN A 24 -9.11 -7.74 -14.82
C GLN A 24 -9.90 -7.22 -16.03
N ARG A 25 -10.31 -5.96 -15.97
CA ARG A 25 -11.06 -5.32 -17.06
C ARG A 25 -10.18 -5.13 -18.30
N LYS A 26 -10.84 -4.98 -19.46
CA LYS A 26 -10.14 -4.79 -20.76
C LYS A 26 -9.25 -3.53 -20.76
N ASP A 27 -9.64 -2.49 -20.03
CA ASP A 27 -8.87 -1.25 -19.88
C ASP A 27 -7.66 -1.37 -18.93
N GLY A 28 -7.47 -2.53 -18.32
CA GLY A 28 -6.36 -2.81 -17.40
C GLY A 28 -6.69 -2.59 -15.92
N THR A 29 -7.87 -2.09 -15.57
CA THR A 29 -8.23 -1.88 -14.17
C THR A 29 -8.51 -3.20 -13.45
N LEU A 30 -8.05 -3.28 -12.20
CA LEU A 30 -8.46 -4.29 -11.23
C LEU A 30 -9.61 -3.73 -10.40
N TYR A 31 -10.47 -4.60 -9.89
CA TYR A 31 -11.60 -4.17 -9.06
C TYR A 31 -11.97 -5.24 -8.02
N SER A 32 -12.79 -4.89 -7.06
CA SER A 32 -13.16 -5.78 -5.96
C SER A 32 -14.61 -5.51 -5.51
N PRO A 33 -15.31 -6.48 -4.94
CA PRO A 33 -14.91 -7.89 -4.82
C PRO A 33 -15.09 -8.68 -6.12
N VAL A 34 -14.28 -9.72 -6.30
CA VAL A 34 -14.39 -10.65 -7.43
C VAL A 34 -14.45 -12.09 -6.90
N PRO A 35 -15.20 -12.99 -7.57
CA PRO A 35 -16.20 -12.71 -8.61
C PRO A 35 -17.42 -11.98 -8.03
N SER A 36 -18.00 -11.07 -8.78
CA SER A 36 -19.20 -10.35 -8.33
C SER A 36 -20.15 -10.04 -9.50
N GLY A 37 -21.44 -10.36 -9.32
CA GLY A 37 -22.51 -9.99 -10.26
C GLY A 37 -23.19 -8.65 -9.92
N THR A 38 -23.02 -8.14 -8.70
CA THR A 38 -23.77 -6.98 -8.19
C THR A 38 -22.90 -5.80 -7.80
N TRP A 39 -21.61 -6.03 -7.56
CA TRP A 39 -20.64 -5.02 -7.18
C TRP A 39 -19.35 -5.24 -7.96
N ASN A 40 -18.89 -4.23 -8.68
CA ASN A 40 -17.68 -4.30 -9.48
C ASN A 40 -16.92 -2.96 -9.48
N LYS A 41 -16.74 -2.41 -8.30
CA LYS A 41 -16.09 -1.12 -8.11
C LYS A 41 -14.58 -1.22 -8.13
N GLU A 42 -13.91 -0.35 -8.87
CA GLU A 42 -12.50 -0.12 -8.64
C GLU A 42 -12.32 0.51 -7.26
N LEU A 43 -11.41 -0.04 -6.46
CA LEU A 43 -10.97 0.49 -5.18
C LEU A 43 -9.47 0.80 -5.31
N PRO A 44 -9.08 1.95 -5.88
CA PRO A 44 -7.72 2.21 -6.34
C PRO A 44 -6.63 1.94 -5.30
N ALA A 45 -6.78 2.46 -4.08
CA ALA A 45 -5.81 2.24 -3.00
C ALA A 45 -5.71 0.76 -2.60
N GLN A 46 -6.85 0.05 -2.55
CA GLN A 46 -6.89 -1.37 -2.19
C GLN A 46 -6.31 -2.25 -3.29
N MET A 47 -6.51 -1.90 -4.56
CA MET A 47 -5.91 -2.63 -5.68
C MET A 47 -4.40 -2.45 -5.70
N LEU A 48 -3.89 -1.23 -5.48
CA LEU A 48 -2.45 -1.00 -5.30
C LEU A 48 -1.90 -1.77 -4.09
N SER A 49 -2.61 -1.76 -2.96
CA SER A 49 -2.25 -2.56 -1.78
C SER A 49 -2.21 -4.05 -2.10
N SER A 50 -3.19 -4.58 -2.84
CA SER A 50 -3.27 -6.01 -3.19
C SER A 50 -2.11 -6.48 -4.07
N ILE A 51 -1.64 -5.67 -5.01
CA ILE A 51 -0.50 -6.00 -5.85
C ILE A 51 0.86 -5.61 -5.24
N SER A 52 0.87 -4.94 -4.09
CA SER A 52 2.07 -4.44 -3.43
C SER A 52 2.83 -5.52 -2.67
N THR A 53 3.89 -5.08 -1.98
CA THR A 53 4.66 -5.90 -1.04
C THR A 53 3.82 -6.46 0.11
N TYR A 54 2.65 -5.91 0.38
CA TYR A 54 1.67 -6.38 1.37
C TYR A 54 0.61 -7.35 0.83
N GLY A 55 0.57 -7.55 -0.49
CA GLY A 55 -0.37 -8.45 -1.16
C GLY A 55 0.32 -9.58 -1.91
N PHE A 56 0.43 -9.49 -3.22
CA PHE A 56 0.95 -10.57 -4.06
C PHE A 56 2.39 -10.95 -3.69
N TRP A 57 3.27 -9.97 -3.49
CA TRP A 57 4.65 -10.25 -3.10
C TRP A 57 4.75 -10.85 -1.70
N TYR A 58 3.84 -10.48 -0.79
CA TYR A 58 3.76 -11.10 0.53
C TYR A 58 3.40 -12.58 0.45
N TYR A 59 2.47 -12.96 -0.44
CA TYR A 59 2.13 -14.37 -0.70
C TYR A 59 3.37 -15.13 -1.17
N TYR A 60 4.09 -14.62 -2.18
CA TYR A 60 5.30 -15.25 -2.68
C TYR A 60 6.35 -15.46 -1.58
N ARG A 61 6.61 -14.45 -0.78
CA ARG A 61 7.58 -14.53 0.33
C ARG A 61 7.26 -15.63 1.35
N HIS A 62 6.00 -16.04 1.49
CA HIS A 62 5.57 -17.08 2.41
C HIS A 62 5.47 -18.46 1.78
N THR A 63 5.30 -18.55 0.48
CA THR A 63 5.01 -19.81 -0.22
C THR A 63 6.13 -20.24 -1.18
N GLY A 64 6.90 -19.30 -1.71
CA GLY A 64 7.86 -19.54 -2.79
C GLY A 64 7.18 -19.86 -4.14
N ASP A 65 5.87 -19.62 -4.30
CA ASP A 65 5.09 -19.97 -5.49
C ASP A 65 5.40 -19.00 -6.66
N ALA A 66 6.53 -19.24 -7.33
CA ALA A 66 6.96 -18.46 -8.49
C ALA A 66 6.02 -18.63 -9.70
N GLU A 67 5.34 -19.77 -9.83
CA GLU A 67 4.37 -20.03 -10.90
C GLU A 67 3.19 -19.05 -10.81
N THR A 68 2.65 -18.86 -9.62
CA THR A 68 1.59 -17.85 -9.39
C THR A 68 2.10 -16.44 -9.71
N MET A 69 3.33 -16.09 -9.35
CA MET A 69 3.89 -14.76 -9.70
C MET A 69 4.03 -14.58 -11.21
N ALA A 70 4.50 -15.60 -11.95
CA ALA A 70 4.56 -15.57 -13.41
C ALA A 70 3.17 -15.43 -14.06
N TYR A 71 2.18 -16.10 -13.48
CA TYR A 71 0.79 -16.02 -13.95
C TYR A 71 0.19 -14.61 -13.80
N VAL A 72 0.42 -13.96 -12.65
CA VAL A 72 -0.23 -12.67 -12.34
C VAL A 72 0.56 -11.45 -12.86
N TYR A 73 1.84 -11.59 -13.14
CA TYR A 73 2.69 -10.46 -13.53
C TYR A 73 2.17 -9.66 -14.74
N PRO A 74 1.68 -10.29 -15.83
CA PRO A 74 1.12 -9.56 -16.95
C PRO A 74 -0.05 -8.64 -16.58
N ALA A 75 -0.89 -9.08 -15.64
CA ALA A 75 -2.01 -8.28 -15.14
C ALA A 75 -1.53 -7.13 -14.23
N VAL A 76 -0.52 -7.38 -13.39
CA VAL A 76 0.13 -6.34 -12.56
C VAL A 76 0.74 -5.26 -13.44
N ARG A 77 1.52 -5.64 -14.47
CA ARG A 77 2.09 -4.71 -15.45
C ARG A 77 1.02 -3.86 -16.13
N LYS A 78 -0.04 -4.50 -16.59
CA LYS A 78 -1.16 -3.82 -17.24
C LYS A 78 -1.88 -2.88 -16.28
N TYR A 79 -2.10 -3.26 -15.03
CA TYR A 79 -2.71 -2.37 -14.03
C TYR A 79 -1.82 -1.19 -13.69
N LEU A 80 -0.51 -1.39 -13.53
CA LEU A 80 0.41 -0.27 -13.26
C LEU A 80 0.50 0.72 -14.43
N SER A 81 0.30 0.27 -15.68
CA SER A 81 0.31 1.15 -16.85
C SER A 81 -0.87 2.13 -16.92
N VAL A 82 -1.95 1.91 -16.15
CA VAL A 82 -3.09 2.83 -16.11
C VAL A 82 -2.93 3.97 -15.09
N TRP A 83 -1.84 3.94 -14.30
CA TRP A 83 -1.52 4.97 -13.33
C TRP A 83 -0.61 6.04 -13.94
N THR A 84 -0.87 7.30 -13.60
CA THR A 84 -0.08 8.44 -14.06
C THR A 84 0.37 9.28 -12.88
N LEU A 85 1.40 10.08 -13.09
CA LEU A 85 1.83 11.11 -12.16
C LEU A 85 1.33 12.48 -12.64
N ASP A 86 1.09 13.39 -11.71
CA ASP A 86 0.79 14.78 -12.00
C ASP A 86 2.07 15.62 -12.17
N GLU A 87 1.92 16.92 -12.35
CA GLU A 87 3.03 17.87 -12.51
C GLU A 87 3.92 17.96 -11.26
N ASP A 88 3.39 17.65 -10.08
CA ASP A 88 4.15 17.57 -8.83
C ASP A 88 4.93 16.24 -8.71
N GLY A 89 4.68 15.27 -9.57
CA GLY A 89 5.27 13.93 -9.53
C GLY A 89 4.57 12.97 -8.56
N LEU A 90 3.39 13.31 -8.06
CA LEU A 90 2.57 12.44 -7.25
C LEU A 90 1.58 11.62 -8.11
N THR A 91 1.22 10.48 -7.59
CA THR A 91 0.21 9.61 -8.18
C THR A 91 -1.12 10.33 -8.35
N VAL A 92 -1.63 10.38 -9.59
CA VAL A 92 -2.96 10.93 -9.87
C VAL A 92 -4.02 9.98 -9.35
N GLY A 93 -4.91 10.50 -8.50
CA GLY A 93 -6.07 9.76 -8.06
C GLY A 93 -6.95 9.36 -9.24
N ARG A 94 -7.08 8.06 -9.49
CA ARG A 94 -7.97 7.58 -10.54
C ARG A 94 -9.41 7.93 -10.19
N LYS A 95 -10.19 8.30 -11.20
CA LYS A 95 -11.64 8.42 -11.09
C LYS A 95 -12.27 7.02 -11.03
N GLY A 96 -11.80 6.23 -10.06
CA GLY A 96 -12.45 4.98 -9.70
C GLY A 96 -13.79 5.31 -9.05
N GLU A 97 -14.65 4.33 -9.04
CA GLU A 97 -16.00 4.53 -8.53
C GLU A 97 -16.02 4.72 -7.02
N TRP A 98 -14.92 4.38 -6.33
CA TRP A 98 -14.77 4.62 -4.90
C TRP A 98 -13.31 4.90 -4.51
N SER A 99 -12.94 6.17 -4.48
CA SER A 99 -11.64 6.62 -3.96
C SER A 99 -11.66 6.63 -2.43
N TRP A 100 -11.30 5.50 -1.85
CA TRP A 100 -11.34 5.28 -0.41
C TRP A 100 -9.95 4.88 0.13
N GLY A 101 -9.52 5.48 1.22
CA GLY A 101 -8.22 5.19 1.84
C GLY A 101 -8.34 4.44 3.17
N ASP A 102 -9.39 4.70 3.92
CA ASP A 102 -9.66 4.09 5.23
C ASP A 102 -11.10 4.42 5.70
N TRP A 103 -11.59 3.71 6.72
CA TRP A 103 -12.89 3.94 7.36
C TRP A 103 -12.94 5.17 8.27
N GLY A 104 -11.79 5.72 8.63
CA GLY A 104 -11.70 6.89 9.49
C GLY A 104 -11.91 8.21 8.74
N THR A 105 -11.84 9.29 9.50
CA THR A 105 -11.77 10.67 8.99
C THR A 105 -10.32 11.13 8.86
N GLN A 106 -10.10 12.37 8.42
CA GLN A 106 -8.77 13.01 8.38
C GLN A 106 -7.78 12.25 7.49
N ILE A 107 -8.20 11.91 6.26
CA ILE A 107 -7.39 11.13 5.30
C ILE A 107 -6.74 12.08 4.30
N ASP A 108 -5.43 12.16 4.28
CA ASP A 108 -4.64 12.74 3.18
C ASP A 108 -4.48 11.70 2.07
N LEU A 109 -5.54 11.53 1.30
CA LEU A 109 -5.65 10.47 0.31
C LEU A 109 -4.57 10.56 -0.80
N ARG A 110 -4.11 11.77 -1.13
CA ARG A 110 -3.08 11.95 -2.17
C ARG A 110 -1.76 11.31 -1.77
N LEU A 111 -1.28 11.61 -0.57
CA LEU A 111 -0.03 11.02 -0.07
C LEU A 111 -0.19 9.53 0.25
N LEU A 112 -1.34 9.14 0.79
CA LEU A 112 -1.62 7.72 1.07
C LEU A 112 -1.60 6.88 -0.22
N LEU A 113 -2.22 7.39 -1.30
CA LEU A 113 -2.24 6.72 -2.60
C LEU A 113 -0.85 6.63 -3.23
N ALA A 114 -0.06 7.70 -3.13
CA ALA A 114 1.32 7.71 -3.62
C ALA A 114 2.21 6.67 -2.90
N ALA A 115 2.04 6.53 -1.58
CA ALA A 115 2.76 5.50 -0.81
C ALA A 115 2.37 4.07 -1.23
N TRP A 116 1.09 3.81 -1.49
CA TRP A 116 0.63 2.52 -2.02
C TRP A 116 1.15 2.25 -3.43
N HIS A 117 1.16 3.25 -4.31
CA HIS A 117 1.72 3.11 -5.65
C HIS A 117 3.22 2.80 -5.60
N TYR A 118 3.96 3.49 -4.73
CA TYR A 118 5.39 3.25 -4.51
C TYR A 118 5.67 1.79 -4.10
N LEU A 119 4.90 1.24 -3.17
CA LEU A 119 5.00 -0.16 -2.74
C LEU A 119 4.56 -1.16 -3.82
N ALA A 120 3.57 -0.80 -4.64
CA ALA A 120 3.15 -1.62 -5.76
C ALA A 120 4.23 -1.72 -6.85
N LEU A 121 4.91 -0.61 -7.14
CA LEU A 121 6.04 -0.58 -8.07
C LEU A 121 7.24 -1.40 -7.54
N GLU A 122 7.54 -1.34 -6.25
CA GLU A 122 8.56 -2.20 -5.64
C GLU A 122 8.23 -3.68 -5.81
N SER A 123 6.98 -4.05 -5.57
CA SER A 123 6.52 -5.42 -5.81
C SER A 123 6.65 -5.84 -7.27
N ALA A 124 6.30 -4.93 -8.20
CA ALA A 124 6.42 -5.21 -9.64
C ALA A 124 7.87 -5.38 -10.09
N ILE A 125 8.81 -4.61 -9.54
CA ILE A 125 10.26 -4.79 -9.79
C ILE A 125 10.68 -6.19 -9.36
N ASN A 126 10.38 -6.58 -8.13
CA ASN A 126 10.70 -7.91 -7.61
C ASN A 126 10.06 -9.04 -8.43
N MET A 127 8.80 -8.85 -8.90
CA MET A 127 8.14 -9.81 -9.77
C MET A 127 8.80 -9.86 -11.16
N ALA A 128 9.20 -8.72 -11.72
CA ALA A 128 9.88 -8.65 -13.01
C ALA A 128 11.20 -9.42 -12.99
N GLU A 129 12.01 -9.24 -11.95
CA GLU A 129 13.24 -10.01 -11.72
C GLU A 129 12.94 -11.51 -11.61
N LEU A 130 11.97 -11.90 -10.79
CA LEU A 130 11.61 -13.30 -10.57
C LEU A 130 11.11 -13.99 -11.84
N THR A 131 10.44 -13.26 -12.73
CA THR A 131 9.73 -13.83 -13.88
C THR A 131 10.43 -13.59 -15.22
N GLY A 132 11.66 -13.05 -15.22
CA GLY A 132 12.46 -12.81 -16.43
C GLY A 132 11.93 -11.65 -17.29
N ASN A 133 11.35 -10.62 -16.66
CA ASN A 133 10.81 -9.43 -17.31
C ASN A 133 11.58 -8.16 -16.96
N GLU A 134 12.89 -8.26 -16.78
CA GLU A 134 13.78 -7.17 -16.30
C GLU A 134 13.71 -5.91 -17.20
N ALA A 135 13.29 -6.06 -18.46
CA ALA A 135 13.11 -4.93 -19.37
C ALA A 135 12.07 -3.89 -18.88
N ASP A 136 11.15 -4.28 -17.99
CA ASP A 136 10.14 -3.40 -17.41
C ASP A 136 10.69 -2.58 -16.24
N ILE A 137 11.77 -3.03 -15.59
CA ILE A 137 12.32 -2.46 -14.34
C ILE A 137 12.68 -0.97 -14.45
N PRO A 138 13.41 -0.51 -15.48
CA PRO A 138 13.78 0.90 -15.58
C PRO A 138 12.57 1.84 -15.58
N GLY A 139 11.45 1.41 -16.16
CA GLY A 139 10.20 2.17 -16.16
C GLY A 139 9.61 2.30 -14.75
N TYR A 140 9.58 1.21 -13.99
CA TYR A 140 9.09 1.24 -12.61
C TYR A 140 10.00 2.05 -11.69
N GLU A 141 11.32 1.92 -11.83
CA GLU A 141 12.29 2.70 -11.04
C GLU A 141 12.15 4.20 -11.30
N SER A 142 11.98 4.60 -12.56
CA SER A 142 11.77 6.00 -12.92
C SER A 142 10.52 6.61 -12.26
N ILE A 143 9.42 5.86 -12.24
CA ILE A 143 8.18 6.30 -11.56
C ILE A 143 8.39 6.35 -10.05
N ARG A 144 9.05 5.34 -9.46
CA ARG A 144 9.38 5.31 -8.02
C ARG A 144 10.24 6.51 -7.61
N GLU A 145 11.26 6.82 -8.39
CA GLU A 145 12.13 7.97 -8.12
C GLU A 145 11.35 9.28 -8.14
N SER A 146 10.45 9.45 -9.11
CA SER A 146 9.57 10.63 -9.20
C SER A 146 8.68 10.75 -7.96
N ILE A 147 8.01 9.66 -7.57
CA ILE A 147 7.18 9.63 -6.37
C ILE A 147 8.03 9.91 -5.11
N PHE A 148 9.22 9.33 -5.00
CA PHE A 148 10.11 9.54 -3.86
C PHE A 148 10.48 11.03 -3.70
N LYS A 149 10.88 11.68 -4.78
CA LYS A 149 11.24 13.11 -4.78
C LYS A 149 10.03 13.97 -4.41
N ALA A 150 8.90 13.76 -5.07
CA ALA A 150 7.67 14.51 -4.82
C ALA A 150 7.18 14.35 -3.38
N PHE A 151 7.08 13.12 -2.91
CA PHE A 151 6.60 12.80 -1.56
C PHE A 151 7.47 13.45 -0.48
N ASN A 152 8.80 13.38 -0.64
CA ASN A 152 9.73 14.01 0.31
C ASN A 152 9.69 15.55 0.26
N GLY A 153 9.27 16.15 -0.84
CA GLY A 153 9.01 17.59 -0.94
C GLY A 153 7.86 18.08 -0.05
N PHE A 154 6.97 17.17 0.38
CA PHE A 154 5.86 17.49 1.27
C PHE A 154 6.16 17.26 2.76
N TRP A 155 7.42 17.03 3.13
CA TRP A 155 7.86 17.04 4.51
C TRP A 155 7.95 18.47 5.05
N ASN A 156 7.17 18.80 6.07
CA ASN A 156 7.09 20.16 6.62
C ASN A 156 7.93 20.37 7.91
N GLY A 157 8.86 19.47 8.19
CA GLY A 157 9.71 19.50 9.38
C GLY A 157 9.25 18.60 10.51
N TYR A 158 7.98 18.15 10.50
CA TYR A 158 7.45 17.24 11.54
C TYR A 158 6.52 16.15 11.00
N ALA A 159 6.00 16.31 9.78
CA ALA A 159 5.12 15.34 9.15
C ALA A 159 5.10 15.49 7.63
N TYR A 160 4.73 14.43 6.93
CA TYR A 160 4.29 14.48 5.55
C TYR A 160 2.85 14.96 5.47
N ARG A 161 2.61 15.99 4.67
CA ARG A 161 1.29 16.59 4.51
C ARG A 161 1.16 17.27 3.17
N HIS A 162 0.14 16.91 2.39
CA HIS A 162 -0.12 17.61 1.14
C HIS A 162 -0.66 19.01 1.40
N PRO A 163 -0.21 20.06 0.68
CA PRO A 163 -0.60 21.46 0.95
C PRO A 163 -2.10 21.72 0.79
N THR A 164 -2.77 21.01 -0.11
CA THR A 164 -4.22 21.17 -0.34
C THR A 164 -5.08 20.42 0.66
N TYR A 165 -4.47 19.56 1.50
CA TYR A 165 -5.20 18.82 2.51
C TYR A 165 -5.49 19.70 3.73
N GLN A 166 -6.77 19.84 4.09
CA GLN A 166 -7.23 20.76 5.15
C GLN A 166 -7.54 20.07 6.48
N GLY A 167 -7.47 18.74 6.55
CA GLY A 167 -7.75 17.98 7.77
C GLY A 167 -6.61 18.02 8.81
N ALA A 168 -6.75 17.32 9.93
CA ALA A 168 -5.66 17.07 10.86
C ALA A 168 -4.60 16.16 10.21
N THR A 169 -3.34 16.25 10.66
CA THR A 169 -2.26 15.44 10.11
C THR A 169 -2.59 13.95 10.20
N ASP A 170 -2.53 13.27 9.08
CA ASP A 170 -2.92 11.87 8.94
C ASP A 170 -1.81 10.93 9.42
N ASP A 171 -2.09 10.12 10.44
CA ASP A 171 -1.16 9.13 10.99
C ASP A 171 -0.90 7.96 10.03
N ARG A 172 -1.85 7.62 9.14
CA ARG A 172 -1.69 6.55 8.14
C ARG A 172 -0.65 6.89 7.09
N VAL A 173 -0.63 8.14 6.63
CA VAL A 173 0.40 8.63 5.70
C VAL A 173 1.80 8.48 6.31
N GLN A 174 1.95 8.87 7.58
CA GLN A 174 3.23 8.72 8.27
C GLN A 174 3.64 7.25 8.41
N ALA A 175 2.69 6.39 8.75
CA ALA A 175 2.95 4.95 8.85
C ALA A 175 3.40 4.38 7.50
N MET A 176 2.67 4.69 6.42
CA MET A 176 3.03 4.22 5.08
C MET A 176 4.36 4.81 4.59
N ALA A 177 4.68 6.05 4.94
CA ALA A 177 5.99 6.64 4.63
C ALA A 177 7.15 5.87 5.29
N VAL A 178 6.98 5.48 6.56
CA VAL A 178 7.97 4.65 7.27
C VAL A 178 8.09 3.26 6.64
N LEU A 179 6.95 2.59 6.39
CA LEU A 179 6.92 1.22 5.92
C LEU A 179 7.47 1.08 4.50
N SER A 180 7.15 2.02 3.62
CA SER A 180 7.62 2.05 2.24
C SER A 180 9.08 2.49 2.09
N GLY A 181 9.71 3.06 3.13
CA GLY A 181 11.03 3.65 3.04
C GLY A 181 11.05 5.05 2.39
N LEU A 182 9.89 5.66 2.17
CA LEU A 182 9.80 7.08 1.78
C LEU A 182 10.31 8.00 2.88
N ALA A 183 10.08 7.64 4.15
CA ALA A 183 10.70 8.30 5.31
C ALA A 183 11.98 7.59 5.71
N ASP A 184 13.08 8.32 5.77
CA ASP A 184 14.33 7.85 6.38
C ASP A 184 14.32 8.01 7.91
N ALA A 185 15.29 7.38 8.58
CA ALA A 185 15.38 7.34 10.03
C ALA A 185 15.52 8.72 10.71
N SER A 186 15.97 9.74 10.01
CA SER A 186 16.11 11.10 10.57
C SER A 186 14.75 11.74 10.92
N LYS A 187 13.67 11.20 10.36
CA LYS A 187 12.28 11.68 10.56
C LYS A 187 11.52 10.90 11.63
N TYR A 188 12.07 9.79 12.11
CA TYR A 188 11.35 8.86 12.99
C TYR A 188 10.91 9.47 14.32
N ASP A 189 11.72 10.31 14.93
CA ASP A 189 11.37 10.96 16.20
C ASP A 189 10.14 11.87 16.06
N GLN A 190 10.07 12.64 14.98
CA GLN A 190 8.93 13.52 14.70
C GLN A 190 7.68 12.71 14.38
N ILE A 191 7.81 11.66 13.58
CA ILE A 191 6.71 10.74 13.26
C ILE A 191 6.21 10.02 14.51
N PHE A 192 7.11 9.56 15.38
CA PHE A 192 6.74 8.97 16.65
C PHE A 192 5.96 9.93 17.54
N ASN A 193 6.44 11.19 17.66
CA ASN A 193 5.73 12.22 18.42
C ASN A 193 4.33 12.52 17.85
N LEU A 194 4.15 12.37 16.55
CA LEU A 194 2.84 12.46 15.91
C LEU A 194 1.94 11.27 16.31
N PHE A 195 2.44 10.04 16.28
CA PHE A 195 1.65 8.85 16.67
C PHE A 195 1.18 8.86 18.11
N LYS A 196 1.87 9.58 19.02
CA LYS A 196 1.38 9.81 20.39
C LYS A 196 0.13 10.70 20.43
N LYS A 197 -0.05 11.58 19.45
CA LYS A 197 -1.11 12.59 19.41
C LYS A 197 -2.26 12.21 18.47
N GLN A 198 -1.95 11.54 17.37
CA GLN A 198 -2.92 11.22 16.32
C GLN A 198 -3.30 9.73 16.34
N GLN A 199 -4.61 9.46 16.24
CA GLN A 199 -5.16 8.11 16.29
C GLN A 199 -6.38 8.00 15.35
N TYR A 200 -6.21 8.45 14.10
CA TYR A 200 -7.29 8.46 13.10
C TYR A 200 -7.40 7.15 12.33
N ALA A 201 -6.35 6.34 12.29
CA ALA A 201 -6.36 5.06 11.61
C ALA A 201 -7.49 4.16 12.14
N SER A 202 -8.33 3.64 11.24
CA SER A 202 -9.31 2.61 11.58
C SER A 202 -8.61 1.27 11.87
N PRO A 203 -9.32 0.25 12.38
CA PRO A 203 -8.73 -1.08 12.57
C PRO A 203 -8.03 -1.64 11.33
N TYR A 204 -8.51 -1.30 10.13
CA TYR A 204 -7.91 -1.70 8.86
C TYR A 204 -6.49 -1.11 8.68
N MET A 205 -6.31 0.18 8.95
CA MET A 205 -5.01 0.86 8.77
C MET A 205 -4.15 0.88 10.03
N GLU A 206 -4.72 0.61 11.20
CA GLU A 206 -3.98 0.62 12.47
C GLU A 206 -2.84 -0.39 12.49
N LYS A 207 -2.99 -1.55 11.84
CA LYS A 207 -1.91 -2.54 11.76
C LYS A 207 -0.64 -1.94 11.15
N TYR A 208 -0.76 -1.06 10.17
CA TYR A 208 0.39 -0.40 9.54
C TYR A 208 1.03 0.64 10.47
N VAL A 209 0.21 1.33 11.28
CA VAL A 209 0.73 2.25 12.32
C VAL A 209 1.52 1.45 13.37
N LEU A 210 1.00 0.32 13.81
CA LEU A 210 1.69 -0.55 14.78
C LEU A 210 2.98 -1.14 14.19
N GLU A 211 2.95 -1.58 12.94
CA GLU A 211 4.12 -2.10 12.24
C GLU A 211 5.20 -1.01 12.06
N ALA A 212 4.79 0.21 11.69
CA ALA A 212 5.71 1.35 11.59
C ALA A 212 6.35 1.68 12.95
N LEU A 213 5.58 1.66 14.04
CA LEU A 213 6.11 1.85 15.39
C LEU A 213 7.15 0.79 15.74
N VAL A 214 6.90 -0.48 15.43
CA VAL A 214 7.87 -1.57 15.65
C VAL A 214 9.13 -1.34 14.80
N LYS A 215 8.98 -1.00 13.51
CA LYS A 215 10.09 -0.70 12.60
C LYS A 215 10.96 0.46 13.10
N MET A 216 10.36 1.46 13.73
CA MET A 216 11.07 2.60 14.34
C MET A 216 11.67 2.30 15.73
N GLY A 217 11.53 1.07 16.25
CA GLY A 217 12.06 0.69 17.58
C GLY A 217 11.15 1.00 18.76
N HIS A 218 9.88 1.36 18.52
CA HIS A 218 8.89 1.71 19.57
C HIS A 218 7.87 0.57 19.82
N GLY A 219 8.32 -0.68 19.89
CA GLY A 219 7.45 -1.85 20.05
C GLY A 219 6.59 -1.81 21.32
N ASP A 220 7.13 -1.34 22.45
CA ASP A 220 6.38 -1.23 23.69
C ASP A 220 5.21 -0.26 23.55
N PHE A 221 5.45 0.90 22.95
CA PHE A 221 4.39 1.87 22.68
C PHE A 221 3.35 1.32 21.68
N ALA A 222 3.78 0.55 20.68
CA ALA A 222 2.86 -0.13 19.77
C ALA A 222 1.92 -1.09 20.53
N MET A 223 2.46 -1.85 21.48
CA MET A 223 1.68 -2.76 22.31
C MET A 223 0.70 -2.00 23.23
N GLU A 224 1.13 -0.92 23.85
CA GLU A 224 0.25 -0.07 24.67
C GLU A 224 -0.89 0.52 23.83
N ARG A 225 -0.56 1.07 22.65
CA ARG A 225 -1.54 1.62 21.71
C ARG A 225 -2.54 0.55 21.26
N PHE A 226 -2.08 -0.66 20.94
CA PHE A 226 -2.94 -1.78 20.59
C PHE A 226 -3.90 -2.15 21.72
N LYS A 227 -3.38 -2.34 22.95
CA LYS A 227 -4.20 -2.68 24.12
C LYS A 227 -5.24 -1.58 24.43
N LYS A 228 -4.86 -0.33 24.33
CA LYS A 228 -5.76 0.80 24.58
C LYS A 228 -6.90 0.88 23.57
N ARG A 229 -6.65 0.54 22.30
CA ARG A 229 -7.64 0.69 21.22
C ARG A 229 -8.50 -0.56 20.99
N PHE A 230 -7.94 -1.73 21.25
CA PHE A 230 -8.56 -3.02 20.90
C PHE A 230 -8.56 -4.05 22.04
N GLY A 231 -8.08 -3.69 23.22
CA GLY A 231 -8.17 -4.54 24.41
C GLY A 231 -9.62 -4.72 24.84
N PRO A 232 -9.89 -5.76 25.66
CA PRO A 232 -11.22 -5.95 26.23
C PRO A 232 -11.62 -4.71 27.05
N MET A 233 -12.80 -4.20 26.77
CA MET A 233 -13.44 -3.16 27.57
C MET A 233 -13.99 -3.77 28.85
#